data_aa93db33574979ba3da05f7fce545dc8
#
_entry.id   aa93db33574979ba3da05f7fce545dc8
#
_cell.length_a   1.000
_cell.length_b   1.000
_cell.length_c   1.000
_cell.angle_alpha   90.00
_cell.angle_beta   90.00
_cell.angle_gamma   90.00
#
_symmetry.space_group_name_H-M   'P 1'
#
loop_
_entity.id
_entity.type
_entity.pdbx_description
1 polymer ?
#
loop_
_entity_poly.entity_id
_entity_poly.type
_entity_poly.pdbx_seq_one_letter_code
_entity_poly.pdbx_strand_id
1 'polypeptide(L)'
;MVKLYALSVFYKAPNEARLLKSAYDLQSFSFFQRGSVQEFISFASKTLIERTQAATRQSVKQDVYMCHVYVRADNLGAVLISDHEYPHRVSHTLLTKVLDDFSAKVSPDQWPAGSESSIDFSTLAAFLSKYQDPREADALTRMQEDLDETKIILRNTIEAVLERGEKLDDLVYKSESLSIQSKAFYKTAKKTNSCCNFG
;
A
#
# COMPACT_ATOMS: atom_id res chain seq x y z
N MET A 1 17.40 -1.56 9.26
CA MET A 1 16.30 -1.83 10.22
C MET A 1 15.00 -1.85 9.41
N VAL A 2 14.35 -2.98 9.44
CA VAL A 2 13.11 -3.21 8.67
C VAL A 2 11.99 -2.34 9.21
N LYS A 3 11.24 -1.66 8.33
CA LYS A 3 10.18 -0.75 8.74
C LYS A 3 8.93 -0.86 7.85
N LEU A 4 7.77 -0.89 8.52
CA LEU A 4 6.46 -0.77 7.90
C LEU A 4 5.90 0.64 8.14
N TYR A 5 5.42 1.29 7.09
CA TYR A 5 4.92 2.68 7.14
C TYR A 5 3.41 2.78 7.08
N ALA A 6 2.76 1.91 6.31
CA ALA A 6 1.32 1.94 6.15
C ALA A 6 0.77 0.58 5.76
N LEU A 7 -0.44 0.32 6.19
CA LEU A 7 -1.23 -0.86 5.83
C LEU A 7 -2.66 -0.42 5.58
N SER A 8 -3.21 -0.72 4.40
CA SER A 8 -4.51 -0.24 3.97
C SER A 8 -5.32 -1.36 3.32
N VAL A 9 -6.63 -1.37 3.57
CA VAL A 9 -7.59 -2.31 2.97
C VAL A 9 -8.54 -1.53 2.06
N PHE A 10 -8.72 -2.03 0.85
CA PHE A 10 -9.57 -1.44 -0.19
C PHE A 10 -10.59 -2.43 -0.74
N TYR A 11 -11.69 -1.92 -1.22
CA TYR A 11 -12.56 -2.61 -2.16
C TYR A 11 -12.35 -2.04 -3.56
N LYS A 12 -12.00 -2.90 -4.50
CA LYS A 12 -11.83 -2.51 -5.91
C LYS A 12 -13.18 -2.58 -6.61
N ALA A 13 -13.90 -1.44 -6.60
CA ALA A 13 -15.11 -1.29 -7.39
C ALA A 13 -14.77 -1.10 -8.89
N PRO A 14 -15.73 -1.29 -9.80
CA PRO A 14 -15.48 -1.22 -11.25
C PRO A 14 -14.86 0.10 -11.74
N ASN A 15 -15.21 1.22 -11.12
CA ASN A 15 -14.79 2.54 -11.56
C ASN A 15 -13.68 3.16 -10.69
N GLU A 16 -13.58 2.75 -9.43
CA GLU A 16 -12.59 3.28 -8.49
C GLU A 16 -12.34 2.31 -7.34
N ALA A 17 -11.15 2.39 -6.73
CA ALA A 17 -10.88 1.71 -5.48
C ALA A 17 -11.41 2.54 -4.30
N ARG A 18 -12.06 1.87 -3.37
CA ARG A 18 -12.64 2.46 -2.16
C ARG A 18 -11.81 2.07 -0.95
N LEU A 19 -11.30 3.07 -0.23
CA LEU A 19 -10.57 2.85 1.00
C LEU A 19 -11.54 2.44 2.12
N LEU A 20 -11.34 1.26 2.69
CA LEU A 20 -12.18 0.73 3.78
C LEU A 20 -11.54 0.95 5.15
N LYS A 21 -10.23 0.76 5.25
CA LYS A 21 -9.48 1.01 6.49
C LYS A 21 -8.01 1.25 6.18
N SER A 22 -7.37 2.10 6.99
CA SER A 22 -5.92 2.34 6.91
C SER A 22 -5.30 2.48 8.29
N ALA A 23 -4.01 2.15 8.38
CA ALA A 23 -3.16 2.37 9.54
C ALA A 23 -1.80 2.87 9.06
N TYR A 24 -1.20 3.80 9.82
CA TYR A 24 0.05 4.45 9.47
C TYR A 24 1.02 4.46 10.64
N ASP A 25 2.30 4.29 10.35
CA ASP A 25 3.42 4.60 11.25
C ASP A 25 4.36 5.57 10.54
N LEU A 26 4.14 6.85 10.74
CA LEU A 26 4.88 7.95 10.10
C LEU A 26 5.79 8.70 11.08
N GLN A 27 6.14 8.09 12.20
CA GLN A 27 6.97 8.72 13.24
C GLN A 27 8.37 9.10 12.74
N SER A 28 8.91 8.38 11.75
CA SER A 28 10.21 8.69 11.13
C SER A 28 10.19 9.94 10.25
N PHE A 29 9.02 10.43 9.86
CA PHE A 29 8.87 11.68 9.12
C PHE A 29 8.71 12.86 10.07
N SER A 30 9.20 14.04 9.67
CA SER A 30 9.00 15.25 10.45
C SER A 30 7.50 15.55 10.62
N PHE A 31 7.13 16.13 11.73
CA PHE A 31 5.74 16.46 12.05
C PHE A 31 5.04 17.22 10.90
N PHE A 32 5.72 18.19 10.29
CA PHE A 32 5.17 19.00 9.20
C PHE A 32 4.97 18.24 7.88
N GLN A 33 5.67 17.11 7.70
CA GLN A 33 5.59 16.29 6.48
C GLN A 33 4.56 15.16 6.57
N ARG A 34 4.17 14.74 7.78
CA ARG A 34 3.34 13.54 8.00
C ARG A 34 2.01 13.59 7.24
N GLY A 35 1.34 14.74 7.25
CA GLY A 35 0.08 14.92 6.52
C GLY A 35 0.22 14.72 5.02
N SER A 36 1.24 15.33 4.41
CA SER A 36 1.51 15.18 2.98
C SER A 36 1.94 13.76 2.61
N VAL A 37 2.75 13.12 3.44
CA VAL A 37 3.18 11.73 3.25
C VAL A 37 1.98 10.78 3.33
N GLN A 38 1.10 10.98 4.31
CA GLN A 38 -0.12 10.17 4.46
C GLN A 38 -1.05 10.29 3.26
N GLU A 39 -1.31 11.51 2.78
CA GLU A 39 -2.13 11.73 1.59
C GLU A 39 -1.50 11.07 0.35
N PHE A 40 -0.19 11.19 0.18
CA PHE A 40 0.50 10.58 -0.96
C PHE A 40 0.48 9.05 -0.89
N ILE A 41 0.70 8.45 0.29
CA ILE A 41 0.59 7.00 0.50
C ILE A 41 -0.83 6.51 0.16
N SER A 42 -1.85 7.22 0.62
CA SER A 42 -3.25 6.88 0.32
C SER A 42 -3.54 6.96 -1.17
N PHE A 43 -3.10 8.01 -1.84
CA PHE A 43 -3.22 8.19 -3.29
C PHE A 43 -2.50 7.09 -4.07
N ALA A 44 -1.23 6.80 -3.75
CA ALA A 44 -0.45 5.76 -4.40
C ALA A 44 -1.07 4.37 -4.18
N SER A 45 -1.51 4.08 -2.96
CA SER A 45 -2.16 2.80 -2.62
C SER A 45 -3.46 2.61 -3.42
N LYS A 46 -4.30 3.64 -3.51
CA LYS A 46 -5.53 3.62 -4.32
C LYS A 46 -5.20 3.34 -5.79
N THR A 47 -4.24 4.06 -6.36
CA THR A 47 -3.81 3.88 -7.75
C THR A 47 -3.31 2.44 -7.99
N LEU A 48 -2.50 1.90 -7.09
CA LEU A 48 -1.98 0.53 -7.19
C LEU A 48 -3.10 -0.51 -7.17
N ILE A 49 -4.10 -0.36 -6.31
CA ILE A 49 -5.27 -1.26 -6.28
C ILE A 49 -6.04 -1.17 -7.61
N GLU A 50 -6.28 0.03 -8.12
CA GLU A 50 -7.01 0.24 -9.37
C GLU A 50 -6.30 -0.40 -10.57
N ARG A 51 -4.98 -0.37 -10.60
CA ARG A 51 -4.15 -0.91 -11.69
C ARG A 51 -3.72 -2.37 -11.50
N THR A 52 -4.05 -2.99 -10.38
CA THR A 52 -3.77 -4.41 -10.12
C THR A 52 -4.98 -5.26 -10.47
N GLN A 53 -4.79 -6.29 -11.27
CA GLN A 53 -5.86 -7.23 -11.63
C GLN A 53 -6.29 -8.06 -10.41
N ALA A 54 -7.53 -8.55 -10.43
CA ALA A 54 -8.02 -9.49 -9.43
C ALA A 54 -7.17 -10.78 -9.43
N ALA A 55 -7.09 -11.42 -8.28
CA ALA A 55 -6.26 -12.60 -8.02
C ALA A 55 -4.77 -12.41 -8.30
N THR A 56 -4.26 -11.18 -8.13
CA THR A 56 -2.86 -10.82 -8.45
C THR A 56 -2.14 -10.23 -7.25
N ARG A 57 -0.88 -10.64 -7.08
CA ARG A 57 0.09 -10.12 -6.11
C ARG A 57 1.22 -9.41 -6.84
N GLN A 58 1.57 -8.22 -6.39
CA GLN A 58 2.74 -7.53 -6.92
C GLN A 58 3.45 -6.70 -5.86
N SER A 59 4.75 -6.56 -6.04
CA SER A 59 5.61 -5.69 -5.25
C SER A 59 6.26 -4.66 -6.16
N VAL A 60 6.05 -3.40 -5.84
CA VAL A 60 6.46 -2.26 -6.66
C VAL A 60 7.50 -1.45 -5.89
N LYS A 61 8.69 -1.32 -6.46
CA LYS A 61 9.72 -0.46 -5.89
C LYS A 61 9.44 1.00 -6.25
N GLN A 62 9.54 1.88 -5.27
CA GLN A 62 9.51 3.32 -5.49
C GLN A 62 10.56 3.99 -4.62
N ASP A 63 11.67 4.39 -5.21
CA ASP A 63 12.85 4.94 -4.53
C ASP A 63 13.37 3.98 -3.44
N VAL A 64 13.31 4.40 -2.18
CA VAL A 64 13.73 3.61 -1.00
C VAL A 64 12.58 2.80 -0.37
N TYR A 65 11.39 2.88 -0.94
CA TYR A 65 10.19 2.22 -0.45
C TYR A 65 9.77 1.06 -1.33
N MET A 66 9.04 0.12 -0.73
CA MET A 66 8.35 -0.96 -1.41
C MET A 66 6.85 -0.87 -1.15
N CYS A 67 6.08 -1.00 -2.22
CA CYS A 67 4.62 -1.09 -2.17
C CYS A 67 4.22 -2.52 -2.52
N HIS A 68 3.72 -3.26 -1.55
CA HIS A 68 3.23 -4.62 -1.75
C HIS A 68 1.72 -4.59 -1.88
N VAL A 69 1.19 -5.16 -2.97
CA VAL A 69 -0.24 -5.12 -3.31
C VAL A 69 -0.75 -6.53 -3.53
N TYR A 70 -1.87 -6.84 -2.92
CA TYR A 70 -2.64 -8.04 -3.21
C TYR A 70 -4.11 -7.70 -3.39
N VAL A 71 -4.67 -8.04 -4.54
CA VAL A 71 -6.11 -7.96 -4.83
C VAL A 71 -6.64 -9.39 -4.97
N ARG A 72 -7.58 -9.77 -4.10
CA ARG A 72 -8.23 -11.08 -4.13
C ARG A 72 -9.20 -11.20 -5.31
N ALA A 73 -9.64 -12.42 -5.61
CA ALA A 73 -10.63 -12.70 -6.66
C ALA A 73 -11.99 -12.02 -6.43
N ASP A 74 -12.33 -11.74 -5.15
CA ASP A 74 -13.55 -11.04 -4.74
C ASP A 74 -13.42 -9.51 -4.74
N ASN A 75 -12.31 -8.98 -5.31
CA ASN A 75 -11.98 -7.56 -5.36
C ASN A 75 -11.69 -6.87 -4.01
N LEU A 76 -11.54 -7.64 -2.93
CA LEU A 76 -10.96 -7.14 -1.71
C LEU A 76 -9.45 -7.07 -1.88
N GLY A 77 -8.84 -5.93 -1.58
CA GLY A 77 -7.40 -5.74 -1.76
C GLY A 77 -6.74 -5.05 -0.57
N ALA A 78 -5.45 -5.25 -0.44
CA ALA A 78 -4.65 -4.57 0.58
C ALA A 78 -3.31 -4.12 0.01
N VAL A 79 -2.79 -3.04 0.59
CA VAL A 79 -1.48 -2.47 0.28
C VAL A 79 -0.68 -2.32 1.56
N LEU A 80 0.56 -2.78 1.53
CA LEU A 80 1.56 -2.59 2.57
C LEU A 80 2.70 -1.74 2.01
N ILE A 81 3.03 -0.66 2.69
CA ILE A 81 4.19 0.18 2.37
C ILE A 81 5.29 -0.10 3.39
N SER A 82 6.45 -0.50 2.90
CA SER A 82 7.61 -0.84 3.72
C SER A 82 8.89 -0.19 3.18
N ASP A 83 9.99 -0.32 3.92
CA ASP A 83 11.31 -0.14 3.34
C ASP A 83 11.66 -1.27 2.35
N HIS A 84 12.76 -1.12 1.63
CA HIS A 84 13.19 -2.10 0.62
C HIS A 84 13.80 -3.39 1.22
N GLU A 85 14.08 -3.40 2.51
CA GLU A 85 14.67 -4.57 3.20
C GLU A 85 13.60 -5.56 3.68
N TYR A 86 12.32 -5.15 3.74
CA TYR A 86 11.25 -6.03 4.19
C TYR A 86 10.98 -7.13 3.15
N PRO A 87 11.05 -8.44 3.53
CA PRO A 87 10.96 -9.53 2.56
C PRO A 87 9.60 -9.58 1.85
N HIS A 88 9.61 -9.72 0.53
CA HIS A 88 8.39 -9.76 -0.30
C HIS A 88 7.42 -10.87 0.13
N ARG A 89 7.95 -12.07 0.41
CA ARG A 89 7.13 -13.20 0.85
C ARG A 89 6.39 -12.88 2.14
N VAL A 90 7.09 -12.36 3.13
CA VAL A 90 6.53 -11.97 4.44
C VAL A 90 5.46 -10.89 4.26
N SER A 91 5.72 -9.90 3.40
CA SER A 91 4.75 -8.85 3.07
C SER A 91 3.45 -9.42 2.52
N HIS A 92 3.52 -10.32 1.54
CA HIS A 92 2.34 -10.93 0.94
C HIS A 92 1.64 -11.93 1.86
N THR A 93 2.37 -12.61 2.74
CA THR A 93 1.79 -13.42 3.81
C THR A 93 0.98 -12.55 4.78
N LEU A 94 1.53 -11.40 5.17
CA LEU A 94 0.81 -10.44 6.01
C LEU A 94 -0.44 -9.89 5.31
N LEU A 95 -0.36 -9.54 4.04
CA LEU A 95 -1.51 -9.08 3.26
C LEU A 95 -2.62 -10.14 3.20
N THR A 96 -2.28 -11.41 3.00
CA THR A 96 -3.24 -12.50 3.02
C THR A 96 -3.94 -12.59 4.37
N LYS A 97 -3.17 -12.60 5.47
CA LYS A 97 -3.72 -12.67 6.82
C LYS A 97 -4.65 -11.49 7.13
N VAL A 98 -4.25 -10.28 6.75
CA VAL A 98 -5.07 -9.07 6.95
C VAL A 98 -6.39 -9.17 6.21
N LEU A 99 -6.38 -9.60 4.94
CA LEU A 99 -7.59 -9.73 4.14
C LEU A 99 -8.51 -10.83 4.63
N ASP A 100 -7.96 -11.95 5.10
CA ASP A 100 -8.74 -13.05 5.69
C ASP A 100 -9.40 -12.62 7.01
N ASP A 101 -8.66 -11.96 7.90
CA ASP A 101 -9.20 -11.44 9.15
C ASP A 101 -10.23 -10.32 8.90
N PHE A 102 -10.01 -9.48 7.89
CA PHE A 102 -10.95 -8.43 7.49
C PHE A 102 -12.26 -9.03 6.99
N SER A 103 -12.19 -9.97 6.05
CA SER A 103 -13.40 -10.63 5.48
C SER A 103 -14.15 -11.49 6.49
N ALA A 104 -13.49 -11.97 7.53
CA ALA A 104 -14.15 -12.68 8.64
C ALA A 104 -14.92 -11.74 9.58
N LYS A 105 -14.52 -10.46 9.69
CA LYS A 105 -15.14 -9.48 10.60
C LYS A 105 -16.10 -8.52 9.92
N VAL A 106 -15.86 -8.22 8.65
CA VAL A 106 -16.62 -7.24 7.86
C VAL A 106 -17.27 -7.97 6.69
N SER A 107 -18.59 -8.02 6.69
CA SER A 107 -19.38 -8.72 5.66
C SER A 107 -19.18 -8.10 4.27
N PRO A 108 -19.10 -8.91 3.19
CA PRO A 108 -18.90 -8.43 1.82
C PRO A 108 -19.91 -7.41 1.31
N ASP A 109 -21.13 -7.45 1.81
CA ASP A 109 -22.20 -6.50 1.47
C ASP A 109 -21.91 -5.07 1.96
N GLN A 110 -21.03 -4.92 2.97
CA GLN A 110 -20.61 -3.61 3.48
C GLN A 110 -19.49 -2.96 2.66
N TRP A 111 -18.76 -3.73 1.85
CA TRP A 111 -17.56 -3.19 1.15
C TRP A 111 -17.89 -2.14 0.09
N PRO A 112 -18.94 -2.31 -0.76
CA PRO A 112 -19.23 -1.33 -1.82
C PRO A 112 -19.62 0.06 -1.32
N ALA A 113 -20.22 0.15 -0.14
CA ALA A 113 -20.63 1.40 0.48
C ALA A 113 -19.73 1.81 1.67
N GLY A 114 -18.73 0.99 2.01
CA GLY A 114 -17.87 1.18 3.17
C GLY A 114 -16.95 2.40 3.06
N SER A 115 -16.57 2.92 4.22
CA SER A 115 -15.58 3.99 4.38
C SER A 115 -14.80 3.75 5.67
N GLU A 116 -13.69 4.44 5.86
CA GLU A 116 -12.88 4.32 7.08
C GLU A 116 -13.67 4.61 8.36
N SER A 117 -14.65 5.50 8.29
CA SER A 117 -15.51 5.86 9.42
C SER A 117 -16.63 4.85 9.69
N SER A 118 -17.10 4.13 8.66
CA SER A 118 -18.19 3.17 8.78
C SER A 118 -17.71 1.74 9.07
N ILE A 119 -16.47 1.40 8.73
CA ILE A 119 -15.88 0.08 8.93
C ILE A 119 -15.13 0.03 10.25
N ASP A 120 -15.53 -0.90 11.12
CA ASP A 120 -14.81 -1.19 12.36
C ASP A 120 -13.81 -2.33 12.13
N PHE A 121 -12.55 -1.97 11.98
CA PHE A 121 -11.43 -2.90 11.90
C PHE A 121 -10.19 -2.32 12.59
N SER A 122 -10.30 -2.06 13.87
CA SER A 122 -9.22 -1.52 14.73
C SER A 122 -7.98 -2.42 14.79
N THR A 123 -8.14 -3.71 14.49
CA THR A 123 -7.06 -4.71 14.42
C THR A 123 -5.97 -4.35 13.41
N LEU A 124 -6.28 -3.52 12.40
CA LEU A 124 -5.31 -3.15 11.35
C LEU A 124 -4.09 -2.41 11.93
N ALA A 125 -4.30 -1.49 12.86
CA ALA A 125 -3.21 -0.79 13.54
C ALA A 125 -2.35 -1.74 14.40
N ALA A 126 -2.99 -2.73 15.03
CA ALA A 126 -2.28 -3.77 15.78
C ALA A 126 -1.41 -4.64 14.87
N PHE A 127 -1.88 -4.99 13.68
CA PHE A 127 -1.07 -5.69 12.67
C PHE A 127 0.17 -4.86 12.29
N LEU A 128 -0.01 -3.60 11.94
CA LEU A 128 1.09 -2.72 11.57
C LEU A 128 2.15 -2.62 12.67
N SER A 129 1.72 -2.48 13.92
CA SER A 129 2.61 -2.41 15.08
C SER A 129 3.33 -3.74 15.34
N LYS A 130 2.59 -4.85 15.36
CA LYS A 130 3.13 -6.18 15.66
C LYS A 130 4.20 -6.61 14.65
N TYR A 131 3.93 -6.47 13.37
CA TYR A 131 4.81 -6.94 12.30
C TYR A 131 5.96 -5.97 11.95
N GLN A 132 6.11 -4.88 12.71
CA GLN A 132 7.37 -4.13 12.75
C GLN A 132 8.53 -4.99 13.31
N ASP A 133 8.24 -5.95 14.20
CA ASP A 133 9.25 -6.87 14.72
C ASP A 133 9.54 -7.99 13.69
N PRO A 134 10.78 -8.12 13.18
CA PRO A 134 11.13 -9.15 12.22
C PRO A 134 10.89 -10.59 12.71
N ARG A 135 10.95 -10.83 14.01
CA ARG A 135 10.69 -12.16 14.59
C ARG A 135 9.23 -12.59 14.45
N GLU A 136 8.32 -11.66 14.60
CA GLU A 136 6.89 -11.90 14.37
C GLU A 136 6.59 -12.14 12.88
N ALA A 137 7.31 -11.43 12.02
CA ALA A 137 7.24 -11.63 10.57
C ALA A 137 7.78 -13.02 10.15
N ASP A 138 8.88 -13.48 10.74
CA ASP A 138 9.42 -14.83 10.50
C ASP A 138 8.47 -15.92 11.00
N ALA A 139 7.86 -15.75 12.18
CA ALA A 139 6.87 -16.68 12.71
C ALA A 139 5.66 -16.80 11.77
N LEU A 140 5.19 -15.67 11.20
CA LEU A 140 4.11 -15.66 10.24
C LEU A 140 4.48 -16.43 8.96
N THR A 141 5.69 -16.26 8.46
CA THR A 141 6.19 -16.94 7.26
C THR A 141 6.26 -18.46 7.47
N ARG A 142 6.66 -18.92 8.65
CA ARG A 142 6.73 -20.36 8.98
C ARG A 142 5.36 -21.03 9.10
N MET A 143 4.32 -20.26 9.45
CA MET A 143 2.95 -20.77 9.55
C MET A 143 2.21 -20.87 8.21
N GLN A 144 2.72 -20.21 7.16
CA GLN A 144 2.12 -20.22 5.83
C GLN A 144 3.15 -20.69 4.79
N GLU A 145 3.34 -22.01 4.73
CA GLU A 145 4.30 -22.65 3.80
C GLU A 145 3.86 -22.57 2.33
N ASP A 146 2.61 -22.21 2.07
CA ASP A 146 1.98 -22.35 0.74
C ASP A 146 2.07 -21.12 -0.19
N LEU A 147 2.73 -20.03 0.23
CA LEU A 147 2.88 -18.88 -0.65
C LEU A 147 4.04 -19.08 -1.63
N ASP A 148 3.68 -19.29 -2.89
CA ASP A 148 4.65 -19.39 -3.99
C ASP A 148 5.16 -18.00 -4.37
N GLU A 149 6.41 -17.69 -4.05
CA GLU A 149 7.06 -16.40 -4.39
C GLU A 149 7.13 -16.15 -5.90
N THR A 150 7.11 -17.19 -6.73
CA THR A 150 7.14 -17.05 -8.18
C THR A 150 5.88 -16.40 -8.73
N LYS A 151 4.78 -16.39 -7.96
CA LYS A 151 3.52 -15.72 -8.32
C LYS A 151 3.48 -14.24 -7.94
N ILE A 152 4.49 -13.73 -7.26
CA ILE A 152 4.60 -12.30 -6.93
C ILE A 152 5.27 -11.58 -8.09
N ILE A 153 4.56 -10.65 -8.73
CA ILE A 153 5.10 -9.83 -9.81
C ILE A 153 5.93 -8.71 -9.20
N LEU A 154 7.20 -8.60 -9.59
CA LEU A 154 8.10 -7.54 -9.16
C LEU A 154 8.13 -6.42 -10.21
N ARG A 155 7.92 -5.18 -9.78
CA ARG A 155 7.98 -3.98 -10.61
C ARG A 155 9.04 -3.02 -10.08
N ASN A 156 9.76 -2.36 -10.97
CA ASN A 156 10.85 -1.45 -10.59
C ASN A 156 10.39 -0.03 -10.27
N THR A 157 9.18 0.35 -10.70
CA THR A 157 8.59 1.66 -10.45
C THR A 157 7.06 1.58 -10.44
N ILE A 158 6.39 2.56 -9.82
CA ILE A 158 4.92 2.70 -9.91
C ILE A 158 4.49 2.88 -11.38
N GLU A 159 5.25 3.57 -12.19
CA GLU A 159 4.92 3.79 -13.61
C GLU A 159 4.81 2.48 -14.41
N ALA A 160 5.53 1.42 -13.99
CA ALA A 160 5.42 0.09 -14.60
C ALA A 160 4.05 -0.60 -14.37
N VAL A 161 3.25 -0.10 -13.44
CA VAL A 161 1.89 -0.60 -13.13
C VAL A 161 0.82 0.22 -13.84
N LEU A 162 1.14 1.44 -14.26
CA LEU A 162 0.21 2.34 -14.92
C LEU A 162 -0.15 1.87 -16.33
N GLU A 163 -1.25 2.36 -16.86
CA GLU A 163 -1.65 2.10 -18.23
C GLU A 163 -0.68 2.77 -19.23
N ARG A 164 -0.67 2.25 -20.44
CA ARG A 164 0.20 2.80 -21.49
C ARG A 164 -0.11 4.27 -21.74
N GLY A 165 0.91 5.14 -21.60
CA GLY A 165 0.79 6.58 -21.78
C GLY A 165 0.43 7.35 -20.50
N GLU A 166 0.08 6.68 -19.41
CA GLU A 166 -0.08 7.32 -18.09
C GLU A 166 1.28 7.65 -17.49
N LYS A 167 1.35 8.80 -16.82
CA LYS A 167 2.50 9.21 -16.01
C LYS A 167 2.06 9.53 -14.60
N LEU A 168 2.86 9.15 -13.62
CA LEU A 168 2.58 9.43 -12.20
C LEU A 168 2.43 10.95 -11.94
N ASP A 169 3.26 11.78 -12.56
CA ASP A 169 3.16 13.23 -12.45
C ASP A 169 1.78 13.75 -12.86
N ASP A 170 1.25 13.26 -14.00
CA ASP A 170 -0.06 13.68 -14.50
C ASP A 170 -1.18 13.24 -13.56
N LEU A 171 -1.10 12.03 -13.01
CA LEU A 171 -2.07 11.52 -12.03
C LEU A 171 -2.04 12.35 -10.75
N VAL A 172 -0.87 12.73 -10.27
CA VAL A 172 -0.72 13.61 -9.09
C VAL A 172 -1.34 14.98 -9.34
N TYR A 173 -1.04 15.62 -10.48
CA TYR A 173 -1.57 16.94 -10.79
C TYR A 173 -3.09 16.94 -11.00
N LYS A 174 -3.66 15.90 -11.60
CA LYS A 174 -5.09 15.75 -11.86
C LYS A 174 -5.88 15.27 -10.65
N SER A 175 -5.21 14.77 -9.60
CA SER A 175 -5.88 14.25 -8.41
C SER A 175 -6.65 15.34 -7.67
N GLU A 176 -7.92 15.08 -7.39
CA GLU A 176 -8.75 15.90 -6.52
C GLU A 176 -8.57 15.55 -5.03
N SER A 177 -8.06 14.37 -4.74
CA SER A 177 -7.83 13.87 -3.37
C SER A 177 -6.55 14.39 -2.73
N LEU A 178 -5.57 14.82 -3.52
CA LEU A 178 -4.33 15.41 -3.03
C LEU A 178 -4.48 16.92 -2.82
N SER A 179 -4.12 17.40 -1.62
CA SER A 179 -4.04 18.83 -1.33
C SER A 179 -2.96 19.52 -2.16
N ILE A 180 -3.05 20.83 -2.30
CA ILE A 180 -2.01 21.66 -2.94
C ILE A 180 -0.66 21.47 -2.23
N GLN A 181 -0.68 21.36 -0.91
CA GLN A 181 0.51 21.13 -0.09
C GLN A 181 1.16 19.77 -0.40
N SER A 182 0.37 18.69 -0.55
CA SER A 182 0.88 17.36 -0.91
C SER A 182 1.45 17.33 -2.32
N LYS A 183 0.83 18.01 -3.29
CA LYS A 183 1.36 18.16 -4.65
C LYS A 183 2.68 18.93 -4.67
N ALA A 184 2.81 20.00 -3.88
CA ALA A 184 4.05 20.74 -3.72
C ALA A 184 5.15 19.91 -3.06
N PHE A 185 4.81 19.12 -2.04
CA PHE A 185 5.74 18.17 -1.39
C PHE A 185 6.27 17.13 -2.38
N TYR A 186 5.42 16.53 -3.19
CA TYR A 186 5.81 15.58 -4.25
C TYR A 186 6.77 16.21 -5.24
N LYS A 187 6.48 17.43 -5.72
CA LYS A 187 7.35 18.16 -6.65
C LYS A 187 8.74 18.44 -6.07
N THR A 188 8.80 18.80 -4.79
CA THR A 188 10.07 19.08 -4.09
C THR A 188 10.86 17.79 -3.89
N ALA A 189 10.25 16.72 -3.44
CA ALA A 189 10.89 15.42 -3.25
C ALA A 189 11.48 14.87 -4.56
N LYS A 190 10.74 14.99 -5.67
CA LYS A 190 11.20 14.59 -6.99
C LYS A 190 12.44 15.37 -7.45
N LYS A 191 12.49 16.68 -7.22
CA LYS A 191 13.65 17.52 -7.54
C LYS A 191 14.88 17.10 -6.72
N THR A 192 14.72 16.84 -5.43
CA THR A 192 15.80 16.43 -4.54
C THR A 192 16.40 15.09 -4.99
N ASN A 193 15.56 14.11 -5.34
CA ASN A 193 16.02 12.81 -5.83
C ASN A 193 16.68 12.91 -7.22
N SER A 194 16.25 13.83 -8.08
CA SER A 194 16.86 14.07 -9.39
C SER A 194 18.25 14.70 -9.28
N CYS A 195 18.51 15.52 -8.27
CA CYS A 195 19.82 16.13 -8.05
C CYS A 195 20.87 15.14 -7.54
N CYS A 196 20.48 14.02 -6.95
CA CYS A 196 21.40 12.99 -6.47
C CYS A 196 21.86 12.00 -7.56
N ASN A 197 21.29 12.07 -8.76
CA ASN A 197 21.65 11.20 -9.89
C ASN A 197 22.75 11.78 -10.82
N PHE A 198 23.40 12.89 -10.42
CA PHE A 198 24.57 13.45 -11.10
C PHE A 198 25.81 13.33 -10.18
N GLY A 199 26.24 12.08 -10.00
CA GLY A 199 27.47 11.76 -9.31
C GLY A 199 28.03 10.45 -9.81
#